data_44d73332305e5f3e4426388d79f84dd0
#
_entry.id   44d73332305e5f3e4426388d79f84dd0
#
_cell.length_a   1.000
_cell.length_b   1.000
_cell.length_c   1.000
_cell.angle_alpha   90.00
_cell.angle_beta   90.00
_cell.angle_gamma   90.00
#
_symmetry.space_group_name_H-M   'P 1'
#
loop_
_entity.id
_entity.type
_entity.pdbx_description
1 polymer ?
#
loop_
_entity_poly.entity_id
_entity_poly.type
_entity_poly.pdbx_seq_one_letter_code
_entity_poly.pdbx_strand_id
1 'polypeptide(L)'
;MKVQRRRRDEGGLIMTPLIDMVFLTLLFFMVNAVLSINPAIRVDLPRARSSLGAVGRDVVVTVAADGAVFVDERRVALDVFAVELRAALARAGTSSVLLQADKALAYERLVEVMDLAKQAGTGRISLATVRSGGR
;
A
#
# COMPACT_ATOMS: atom_id res chain seq x y z
N MET A 1 -37.27 -23.51 -66.07
CA MET A 1 -36.22 -22.60 -65.55
C MET A 1 -36.55 -22.29 -64.08
N LYS A 2 -35.85 -22.94 -63.10
CA LYS A 2 -36.04 -22.67 -61.67
C LYS A 2 -35.09 -21.57 -61.25
N VAL A 3 -35.66 -20.39 -60.98
CA VAL A 3 -34.91 -19.28 -60.37
C VAL A 3 -34.73 -19.58 -58.90
N GLN A 4 -33.50 -19.95 -58.52
CA GLN A 4 -33.13 -20.01 -57.10
C GLN A 4 -33.10 -18.59 -56.53
N ARG A 5 -34.10 -18.26 -55.70
CA ARG A 5 -34.05 -17.09 -54.82
C ARG A 5 -32.89 -17.26 -53.85
N ARG A 6 -31.80 -16.54 -54.06
CA ARG A 6 -30.79 -16.29 -53.04
C ARG A 6 -31.50 -15.67 -51.84
N ARG A 7 -31.60 -16.43 -50.73
CA ARG A 7 -31.90 -15.84 -49.43
C ARG A 7 -30.82 -14.79 -49.19
N ARG A 8 -31.20 -13.54 -49.15
CA ARG A 8 -30.43 -12.52 -48.47
C ARG A 8 -30.37 -12.96 -47.04
N ASP A 9 -29.20 -13.40 -46.55
CA ASP A 9 -28.89 -13.38 -45.18
C ASP A 9 -28.99 -11.91 -44.75
N GLU A 10 -30.13 -11.59 -44.15
CA GLU A 10 -30.23 -10.35 -43.38
C GLU A 10 -29.17 -10.46 -42.32
N GLY A 11 -28.09 -9.66 -42.47
CA GLY A 11 -27.00 -9.60 -41.55
C GLY A 11 -27.52 -9.20 -40.18
N GLY A 12 -27.98 -10.21 -39.46
CA GLY A 12 -28.26 -10.03 -38.02
C GLY A 12 -27.01 -9.40 -37.39
N LEU A 13 -27.18 -8.23 -36.83
CA LEU A 13 -26.14 -7.55 -36.11
C LEU A 13 -25.57 -8.56 -35.10
N ILE A 14 -24.39 -9.09 -35.40
CA ILE A 14 -23.77 -10.09 -34.52
C ILE A 14 -23.31 -9.35 -33.27
N MET A 15 -24.09 -9.45 -32.19
CA MET A 15 -23.84 -8.78 -30.92
C MET A 15 -22.64 -9.37 -30.18
N THR A 16 -22.21 -10.55 -30.56
CA THR A 16 -21.11 -11.27 -29.89
C THR A 16 -19.80 -10.50 -29.87
N PRO A 17 -19.31 -9.86 -30.96
CA PRO A 17 -18.09 -9.06 -30.91
C PRO A 17 -18.23 -7.82 -30.03
N LEU A 18 -19.41 -7.21 -29.97
CA LEU A 18 -19.65 -6.06 -29.10
C LEU A 18 -19.59 -6.44 -27.63
N ILE A 19 -20.22 -7.54 -27.27
CA ILE A 19 -20.20 -8.07 -25.89
C ILE A 19 -18.78 -8.42 -25.48
N ASP A 20 -17.99 -9.03 -26.36
CA ASP A 20 -16.59 -9.37 -26.10
C ASP A 20 -15.74 -8.13 -25.84
N MET A 21 -15.89 -7.07 -26.67
CA MET A 21 -15.17 -5.81 -26.47
C MET A 21 -15.51 -5.15 -25.13
N VAL A 22 -16.79 -5.12 -24.76
CA VAL A 22 -17.23 -4.59 -23.46
C VAL A 22 -16.68 -5.44 -22.32
N PHE A 23 -16.73 -6.75 -22.44
CA PHE A 23 -16.23 -7.67 -21.43
C PHE A 23 -14.72 -7.52 -21.24
N LEU A 24 -13.93 -7.48 -22.32
CA LEU A 24 -12.49 -7.28 -22.26
C LEU A 24 -12.11 -5.93 -21.65
N THR A 25 -12.87 -4.87 -21.96
CA THR A 25 -12.67 -3.54 -21.39
C THR A 25 -12.93 -3.55 -19.88
N LEU A 26 -14.02 -4.18 -19.43
CA LEU A 26 -14.31 -4.34 -18.00
C LEU A 26 -13.23 -5.14 -17.29
N LEU A 27 -12.78 -6.23 -17.91
CA LEU A 27 -11.72 -7.08 -17.36
C LEU A 27 -10.41 -6.33 -17.25
N PHE A 28 -10.07 -5.51 -18.25
CA PHE A 28 -8.91 -4.63 -18.22
C PHE A 28 -8.97 -3.64 -17.05
N PHE A 29 -10.10 -2.97 -16.84
CA PHE A 29 -10.27 -2.06 -15.71
C PHE A 29 -10.24 -2.79 -14.37
N MET A 30 -10.82 -3.99 -14.28
CA MET A 30 -10.76 -4.82 -13.08
C MET A 30 -9.32 -5.20 -12.72
N VAL A 31 -8.53 -5.63 -13.69
CA VAL A 31 -7.11 -5.97 -13.48
C VAL A 31 -6.31 -4.73 -13.07
N ASN A 32 -6.52 -3.59 -13.73
CA ASN A 32 -5.84 -2.34 -13.34
C ASN A 32 -6.23 -1.87 -11.94
N ALA A 33 -7.48 -2.05 -11.53
CA ALA A 33 -7.91 -1.72 -10.16
C ALA A 33 -7.19 -2.57 -9.10
N VAL A 34 -6.96 -3.85 -9.39
CA VAL A 34 -6.22 -4.76 -8.50
C VAL A 34 -4.72 -4.41 -8.45
N LEU A 35 -4.13 -3.99 -9.58
CA LEU A 35 -2.72 -3.59 -9.64
C LEU A 35 -2.44 -2.24 -8.96
N SER A 36 -3.47 -1.42 -8.75
CA SER A 36 -3.36 -0.14 -8.02
C SER A 36 -3.25 -0.33 -6.51
N ILE A 37 -3.40 -1.55 -5.99
CA ILE A 37 -3.07 -1.86 -4.61
C ILE A 37 -1.55 -1.81 -4.52
N ASN A 38 -1.02 -0.74 -3.92
CA ASN A 38 0.40 -0.54 -3.67
C ASN A 38 1.02 -1.85 -3.19
N PRO A 39 2.01 -2.41 -3.90
CA PRO A 39 2.77 -3.51 -3.37
C PRO A 39 3.61 -2.96 -2.22
N ALA A 40 3.07 -2.96 -1.00
CA ALA A 40 3.94 -3.09 0.14
C ALA A 40 4.71 -4.38 -0.12
N ILE A 41 6.00 -4.28 -0.37
CA ILE A 41 6.87 -5.44 -0.44
C ILE A 41 6.71 -6.12 0.92
N ARG A 42 5.81 -7.09 0.98
CA ARG A 42 5.76 -8.03 2.09
C ARG A 42 7.03 -8.85 1.96
N VAL A 43 8.08 -8.42 2.61
CA VAL A 43 9.18 -9.31 2.93
C VAL A 43 8.57 -10.31 3.91
N ASP A 44 8.24 -11.49 3.42
CA ASP A 44 7.88 -12.63 4.26
C ASP A 44 9.11 -12.97 5.11
N LEU A 45 9.20 -12.34 6.26
CA LEU A 45 10.07 -12.80 7.32
C LEU A 45 9.50 -14.13 7.82
N PRO A 46 10.35 -15.17 8.02
CA PRO A 46 9.90 -16.44 8.54
C PRO A 46 9.12 -16.21 9.83
N ARG A 47 7.88 -16.68 9.84
CA ARG A 47 6.98 -16.63 10.99
C ARG A 47 7.57 -17.46 12.12
N ALA A 48 8.38 -16.83 12.97
CA ALA A 48 8.55 -17.33 14.31
C ALA A 48 7.19 -17.16 15.01
N ARG A 49 6.47 -18.28 15.16
CA ARG A 49 5.26 -18.38 15.98
C ARG A 49 5.57 -17.89 17.37
N SER A 50 5.04 -16.79 17.79
CA SER A 50 4.80 -16.54 19.20
C SER A 50 3.61 -15.60 19.37
N SER A 51 2.62 -16.19 20.06
CA SER A 51 1.52 -15.59 20.78
C SER A 51 0.36 -14.98 20.00
N LEU A 52 -0.71 -15.73 19.97
CA LEU A 52 -2.10 -15.31 20.08
C LEU A 52 -2.23 -14.14 21.08
N GLY A 53 -2.42 -12.95 20.59
CA GLY A 53 -2.67 -11.80 21.44
C GLY A 53 -2.91 -10.56 20.57
N ALA A 54 -4.14 -10.07 20.55
CA ALA A 54 -4.61 -8.78 20.09
C ALA A 54 -4.00 -8.31 18.76
N VAL A 55 -4.81 -8.21 17.73
CA VAL A 55 -4.52 -7.48 16.49
C VAL A 55 -4.43 -5.99 16.85
N GLY A 56 -3.31 -5.60 17.44
CA GLY A 56 -2.95 -4.21 17.62
C GLY A 56 -2.68 -3.61 16.25
N ARG A 57 -3.26 -2.46 15.97
CA ARG A 57 -2.93 -1.69 14.76
C ARG A 57 -1.48 -1.24 14.87
N ASP A 58 -0.70 -1.46 13.81
CA ASP A 58 0.67 -0.94 13.76
C ASP A 58 0.64 0.59 13.93
N VAL A 59 1.58 1.12 14.71
CA VAL A 59 1.78 2.57 14.80
C VAL A 59 2.43 3.04 13.50
N VAL A 60 1.84 4.03 12.86
CA VAL A 60 2.34 4.55 11.59
C VAL A 60 3.31 5.70 11.84
N VAL A 61 4.52 5.56 11.36
CA VAL A 61 5.54 6.63 11.36
C VAL A 61 5.77 7.05 9.92
N THR A 62 5.53 8.32 9.60
CA THR A 62 5.75 8.87 8.26
C THR A 62 6.92 9.83 8.29
N VAL A 63 7.85 9.67 7.34
CA VAL A 63 8.98 10.59 7.13
C VAL A 63 8.83 11.23 5.76
N ALA A 64 8.59 12.53 5.76
CA ALA A 64 8.41 13.31 4.55
C ALA A 64 9.75 13.61 3.84
N ALA A 65 9.70 14.05 2.59
CA ALA A 65 10.89 14.37 1.78
C ALA A 65 11.77 15.46 2.39
N ASP A 66 11.18 16.40 3.14
CA ASP A 66 11.89 17.45 3.88
C ASP A 66 12.52 16.97 5.20
N GLY A 67 12.37 15.68 5.53
CA GLY A 67 12.84 15.08 6.78
C GLY A 67 11.92 15.28 7.98
N ALA A 68 10.72 15.85 7.80
CA ALA A 68 9.74 15.96 8.87
C ALA A 68 9.21 14.57 9.25
N VAL A 69 9.11 14.30 10.55
CA VAL A 69 8.63 13.02 11.09
C VAL A 69 7.25 13.19 11.69
N PHE A 70 6.39 12.23 11.41
CA PHE A 70 5.03 12.19 11.93
C PHE A 70 4.78 10.82 12.60
N VAL A 71 4.13 10.83 13.74
CA VAL A 71 3.65 9.64 14.45
C VAL A 71 2.12 9.72 14.48
N ASP A 72 1.43 8.78 13.84
CA ASP A 72 -0.03 8.76 13.70
C ASP A 72 -0.58 10.15 13.30
N GLU A 73 -0.03 10.73 12.21
CA GLU A 73 -0.42 12.04 11.64
C GLU A 73 0.02 13.28 12.46
N ARG A 74 0.59 13.10 13.65
CA ARG A 74 1.12 14.20 14.47
C ARG A 74 2.57 14.46 14.16
N ARG A 75 2.90 15.69 13.78
CA ARG A 75 4.28 16.10 13.56
C ARG A 75 5.05 16.05 14.89
N VAL A 76 6.18 15.39 14.89
CA VAL A 76 7.02 15.19 16.06
C VAL A 76 8.47 15.63 15.75
N ALA A 77 9.07 16.37 16.67
CA ALA A 77 10.47 16.72 16.55
C ALA A 77 11.35 15.51 16.88
N LEU A 78 12.53 15.42 16.28
CA LEU A 78 13.41 14.24 16.41
C LEU A 78 13.92 14.00 17.82
N ASP A 79 14.14 15.06 18.58
CA ASP A 79 14.60 15.01 19.95
C ASP A 79 13.61 14.32 20.90
N VAL A 80 12.30 14.46 20.63
CA VAL A 80 11.24 13.82 21.43
C VAL A 80 10.61 12.59 20.74
N PHE A 81 11.06 12.26 19.53
CA PHE A 81 10.47 11.19 18.72
C PHE A 81 10.44 9.84 19.43
N ALA A 82 11.53 9.43 20.07
CA ALA A 82 11.59 8.14 20.76
C ALA A 82 10.61 8.06 21.94
N VAL A 83 10.38 9.17 22.64
CA VAL A 83 9.42 9.25 23.75
C VAL A 83 7.99 9.20 23.24
N GLU A 84 7.68 9.98 22.23
CA GLU A 84 6.35 10.00 21.60
C GLU A 84 5.99 8.67 20.96
N LEU A 85 6.93 8.04 20.27
CA LEU A 85 6.73 6.73 19.67
C LEU A 85 6.47 5.65 20.73
N ARG A 86 7.23 5.66 21.83
CA ARG A 86 7.01 4.73 22.95
C ARG A 86 5.63 4.91 23.55
N ALA A 87 5.17 6.14 23.72
CA ALA A 87 3.83 6.44 24.21
C ALA A 87 2.73 5.98 23.23
N ALA A 88 2.96 6.14 21.92
CA ALA A 88 2.04 5.68 20.89
C ALA A 88 1.95 4.13 20.87
N LEU A 89 3.07 3.43 20.97
CA LEU A 89 3.13 1.96 21.05
C LEU A 89 2.37 1.44 22.27
N ALA A 90 2.57 2.08 23.42
CA ALA A 90 1.86 1.71 24.67
C ALA A 90 0.34 1.92 24.53
N ARG A 91 -0.09 3.03 23.93
CA ARG A 91 -1.52 3.31 23.69
C ARG A 91 -2.15 2.32 22.72
N ALA A 92 -1.41 1.93 21.67
CA ALA A 92 -1.87 0.96 20.68
C ALA A 92 -1.79 -0.50 21.16
N GLY A 93 -1.09 -0.77 22.27
CA GLY A 93 -0.87 -2.13 22.76
C GLY A 93 -0.07 -3.00 21.79
N THR A 94 0.81 -2.40 21.00
CA THR A 94 1.63 -3.09 20.00
C THR A 94 3.10 -2.71 20.11
N SER A 95 3.97 -3.55 19.60
CA SER A 95 5.40 -3.25 19.38
C SER A 95 5.75 -3.11 17.90
N SER A 96 4.75 -3.10 17.02
CA SER A 96 4.94 -3.05 15.58
C SER A 96 4.78 -1.62 15.05
N VAL A 97 5.73 -1.20 14.22
CA VAL A 97 5.75 0.11 13.55
C VAL A 97 5.74 -0.08 12.04
N LEU A 98 4.88 0.64 11.35
CA LEU A 98 4.91 0.80 9.91
C LEU A 98 5.61 2.13 9.58
N LEU A 99 6.85 2.07 9.13
CA LEU A 99 7.61 3.23 8.73
C LEU A 99 7.36 3.56 7.25
N GLN A 100 6.73 4.69 6.98
CA GLN A 100 6.47 5.19 5.64
C GLN A 100 7.47 6.28 5.31
N ALA A 101 8.33 6.06 4.33
CA ALA A 101 9.33 7.03 3.90
C ALA A 101 9.02 7.55 2.50
N ASP A 102 9.18 8.86 2.31
CA ASP A 102 9.09 9.46 0.98
C ASP A 102 10.23 8.97 0.08
N LYS A 103 9.94 8.79 -1.20
CA LYS A 103 10.90 8.33 -2.21
C LYS A 103 12.13 9.25 -2.37
N ALA A 104 11.95 10.54 -2.11
CA ALA A 104 12.98 11.55 -2.20
C ALA A 104 13.75 11.76 -0.89
N LEU A 105 13.39 11.02 0.17
CA LEU A 105 14.06 11.14 1.46
C LEU A 105 15.52 10.66 1.37
N ALA A 106 16.43 11.43 1.96
CA ALA A 106 17.83 11.03 2.07
C ALA A 106 17.95 9.76 2.93
N TYR A 107 18.71 8.78 2.44
CA TYR A 107 18.92 7.48 3.12
C TYR A 107 19.44 7.64 4.55
N GLU A 108 20.35 8.57 4.78
CA GLU A 108 20.91 8.88 6.10
C GLU A 108 19.81 9.22 7.12
N ARG A 109 18.82 10.03 6.70
CA ARG A 109 17.70 10.43 7.55
C ARG A 109 16.78 9.24 7.87
N LEU A 110 16.58 8.36 6.91
CA LEU A 110 15.81 7.14 7.12
C LEU A 110 16.46 6.24 8.18
N VAL A 111 17.78 6.06 8.10
CA VAL A 111 18.54 5.24 9.07
C VAL A 111 18.47 5.86 10.47
N GLU A 112 18.62 7.17 10.59
CA GLU A 112 18.50 7.89 11.85
C GLU A 112 17.14 7.65 12.53
N VAL A 113 16.05 7.79 11.79
CA VAL A 113 14.69 7.54 12.32
C VAL A 113 14.50 6.07 12.70
N MET A 114 15.05 5.14 11.93
CA MET A 114 14.99 3.71 12.26
C MET A 114 15.74 3.38 13.55
N ASP A 115 16.88 3.99 13.78
CA ASP A 115 17.65 3.78 15.00
C ASP A 115 16.92 4.35 16.24
N LEU A 116 16.35 5.54 16.10
CA LEU A 116 15.51 6.13 17.14
C LEU A 116 14.25 5.28 17.42
N ALA A 117 13.64 4.71 16.39
CA ALA A 117 12.51 3.79 16.57
C ALA A 117 12.92 2.52 17.35
N LYS A 118 14.08 1.95 17.05
CA LYS A 118 14.62 0.82 17.84
C LYS A 118 14.87 1.19 19.30
N GLN A 119 15.42 2.36 19.56
CA GLN A 119 15.64 2.86 20.92
C GLN A 119 14.31 3.05 21.68
N ALA A 120 13.22 3.36 20.98
CA ALA A 120 11.89 3.44 21.57
C ALA A 120 11.31 2.08 22.00
N GLY A 121 11.97 0.95 21.65
CA GLY A 121 11.56 -0.39 22.03
C GLY A 121 10.64 -1.07 21.01
N THR A 122 10.72 -0.69 19.74
CA THR A 122 9.95 -1.38 18.67
C THR A 122 10.45 -2.81 18.49
N GLY A 123 9.51 -3.78 18.48
CA GLY A 123 9.82 -5.19 18.22
C GLY A 123 9.84 -5.52 16.73
N ARG A 124 9.07 -4.79 15.92
CA ARG A 124 8.99 -5.00 14.47
C ARG A 124 8.88 -3.65 13.75
N ILE A 125 9.72 -3.45 12.75
CA ILE A 125 9.64 -2.30 11.85
C ILE A 125 9.36 -2.83 10.43
N SER A 126 8.23 -2.43 9.87
CA SER A 126 7.89 -2.66 8.46
C SER A 126 8.14 -1.37 7.69
N LEU A 127 8.85 -1.43 6.57
CA LEU A 127 9.16 -0.28 5.75
C LEU A 127 8.26 -0.24 4.51
N ALA A 128 7.62 0.89 4.29
CA ALA A 128 6.87 1.17 3.06
C ALA A 128 7.38 2.48 2.43
N THR A 129 7.57 2.47 1.12
CA THR A 129 7.91 3.68 0.37
C THR A 129 6.64 4.32 -0.14
N VAL A 130 6.42 5.57 0.21
CA VAL A 130 5.27 6.35 -0.25
C VAL A 130 5.75 7.44 -1.20
N ARG A 131 5.03 7.65 -2.29
CA ARG A 131 5.21 8.84 -3.11
C ARG A 131 4.30 9.91 -2.52
N SER A 132 4.87 10.98 -1.97
CA SER A 132 4.09 12.19 -1.68
C SER A 132 3.44 12.63 -2.98
N GLY A 133 2.14 12.37 -3.09
CA GLY A 133 1.36 12.87 -4.21
C GLY A 133 1.36 14.39 -4.13
N GLY A 134 2.12 15.03 -5.02
CA GLY A 134 1.95 16.45 -5.25
C GLY A 134 0.49 16.73 -5.62
N ARG A 135 -0.14 17.60 -4.88
CA ARG A 135 -1.31 18.33 -5.36
C ARG A 135 -0.88 19.25 -6.48
#